data_b8f556a6db5d434eacf701970b827e04
#
_entry.id   b8f556a6db5d434eacf701970b827e04
#
_cell.length_a   1.000
_cell.length_b   1.000
_cell.length_c   1.000
_cell.angle_alpha   90.00
_cell.angle_beta   90.00
_cell.angle_gamma   90.00
#
_symmetry.space_group_name_H-M   'P 1'
#
loop_
_entity.id
_entity.type
_entity.pdbx_description
1 polymer ?
#
loop_
_entity_poly.entity_id
_entity_poly.type
_entity_poly.pdbx_seq_one_letter_code
_entity_poly.pdbx_strand_id
1 'polypeptide(L)'
;MKIILLIVNILLALTAIAYPIIWLFFQVEQLLHTLPYVMSLLWLIKSLIHPHKGQRIFALSMAILLFLVGWQRSLDMMYWYPILMNGIMLVLFGGSLFQSQSLVERLARLQTPNLNTQAIQYTRRVTQVWCGVFCLNILLSTLFIAFNLLEYWAIYTGVISYIIMGLVMSIEWLIRQRVKRNHYE
;
A
#
# COMPACT_ATOMS: atom_id res chain seq x y z
N MET A 1 -0.28 -9.25 -25.69
CA MET A 1 -0.44 -9.50 -24.25
C MET A 1 0.32 -8.50 -23.38
N LYS A 2 1.63 -8.24 -23.56
CA LYS A 2 2.40 -7.25 -22.77
C LYS A 2 1.88 -5.80 -22.90
N ILE A 3 1.49 -5.37 -24.11
CA ILE A 3 0.97 -4.02 -24.37
C ILE A 3 -0.38 -3.80 -23.65
N ILE A 4 -1.28 -4.77 -23.71
CA ILE A 4 -2.58 -4.67 -23.05
C ILE A 4 -2.39 -4.59 -21.52
N LEU A 5 -1.48 -5.36 -20.96
CA LEU A 5 -1.14 -5.32 -19.54
C LEU A 5 -0.56 -3.95 -19.13
N LEU A 6 0.26 -3.35 -19.98
CA LEU A 6 0.82 -2.00 -19.78
C LEU A 6 -0.31 -0.96 -19.76
N ILE A 7 -1.21 -1.00 -20.74
CA ILE A 7 -2.37 -0.08 -20.80
C ILE A 7 -3.24 -0.22 -19.56
N VAL A 8 -3.57 -1.44 -19.15
CA VAL A 8 -4.37 -1.69 -17.93
C VAL A 8 -3.68 -1.14 -16.68
N ASN A 9 -2.36 -1.30 -16.54
CA ASN A 9 -1.61 -0.74 -15.42
C ASN A 9 -1.60 0.80 -15.42
N ILE A 10 -1.48 1.43 -16.58
CA ILE A 10 -1.55 2.89 -16.72
C ILE A 10 -2.95 3.38 -16.34
N LEU A 11 -4.01 2.74 -16.82
CA LEU A 11 -5.38 3.11 -16.49
C LEU A 11 -5.66 2.94 -15.00
N LEU A 12 -5.18 1.85 -14.37
CA LEU A 12 -5.29 1.66 -12.92
C LEU A 12 -4.55 2.74 -12.13
N ALA A 13 -3.36 3.15 -12.58
CA ALA A 13 -2.62 4.22 -11.92
C ALA A 13 -3.34 5.58 -12.08
N LEU A 14 -3.84 5.88 -13.27
CA LEU A 14 -4.59 7.11 -13.53
C LEU A 14 -5.88 7.17 -12.71
N THR A 15 -6.64 6.08 -12.63
CA THR A 15 -7.87 6.04 -11.81
C THR A 15 -7.57 6.15 -10.31
N ALA A 16 -6.48 5.54 -9.84
CA ALA A 16 -6.06 5.64 -8.45
C ALA A 16 -5.66 7.08 -8.05
N ILE A 17 -5.02 7.82 -8.97
CA ILE A 17 -4.64 9.23 -8.76
C ILE A 17 -5.87 10.15 -8.93
N ALA A 18 -6.73 9.87 -9.92
CA ALA A 18 -7.91 10.67 -10.18
C ALA A 18 -8.92 10.61 -9.04
N TYR A 19 -9.03 9.46 -8.37
CA TYR A 19 -10.01 9.25 -7.32
C TYR A 19 -9.95 10.31 -6.19
N PRO A 20 -8.81 10.53 -5.49
CA PRO A 20 -8.72 11.55 -4.46
C PRO A 20 -8.88 12.98 -5.01
N ILE A 21 -8.45 13.25 -6.24
CA ILE A 21 -8.60 14.56 -6.89
C ILE A 21 -10.09 14.85 -7.14
N ILE A 22 -10.83 13.89 -7.69
CA ILE A 22 -12.26 14.03 -7.95
C ILE A 22 -13.01 14.20 -6.64
N TRP A 23 -12.65 13.47 -5.62
CA TRP A 23 -13.26 13.57 -4.30
C TRP A 23 -13.04 14.97 -3.67
N LEU A 24 -11.82 15.50 -3.74
CA LEU A 24 -11.46 16.80 -3.15
C LEU A 24 -12.05 18.00 -3.89
N PHE A 25 -12.04 17.98 -5.23
CA PHE A 25 -12.32 19.17 -6.02
C PHE A 25 -13.70 19.18 -6.67
N PHE A 26 -14.25 18.02 -7.00
CA PHE A 26 -15.45 17.98 -7.83
C PHE A 26 -16.68 17.47 -7.09
N GLN A 27 -16.55 16.71 -6.02
CA GLN A 27 -17.63 16.13 -5.19
C GLN A 27 -18.80 15.57 -6.02
N VAL A 28 -18.53 15.08 -7.24
CA VAL A 28 -19.54 14.54 -8.14
C VAL A 28 -19.88 13.12 -7.65
N GLU A 29 -20.94 13.03 -6.86
CA GLU A 29 -21.39 11.81 -6.19
C GLU A 29 -21.55 10.64 -7.16
N GLN A 30 -22.11 10.89 -8.34
CA GLN A 30 -22.32 9.90 -9.38
C GLN A 30 -21.00 9.31 -9.91
N LEU A 31 -19.97 10.14 -10.07
CA LEU A 31 -18.66 9.72 -10.54
C LEU A 31 -17.90 8.90 -9.48
N LEU A 32 -18.01 9.30 -8.22
CA LEU A 32 -17.42 8.58 -7.09
C LEU A 32 -18.04 7.18 -6.92
N HIS A 33 -19.32 7.03 -7.19
CA HIS A 33 -19.99 5.73 -7.16
C HIS A 33 -19.61 4.81 -8.33
N THR A 34 -19.26 5.35 -9.50
CA THR A 34 -18.89 4.55 -10.68
C THR A 34 -17.42 4.13 -10.69
N LEU A 35 -16.52 4.93 -10.08
CA LEU A 35 -15.07 4.65 -10.07
C LEU A 35 -14.69 3.28 -9.50
N PRO A 36 -15.24 2.80 -8.37
CA PRO A 36 -14.95 1.47 -7.85
C PRO A 36 -15.28 0.34 -8.85
N TYR A 37 -16.37 0.48 -9.60
CA TYR A 37 -16.74 -0.50 -10.63
C TYR A 37 -15.76 -0.49 -11.82
N VAL A 38 -15.35 0.71 -12.27
CA VAL A 38 -14.34 0.85 -13.33
C VAL A 38 -13.02 0.22 -12.90
N MET A 39 -12.58 0.51 -11.68
CA MET A 39 -11.36 -0.09 -11.12
C MET A 39 -11.50 -1.61 -10.96
N SER A 40 -12.66 -2.09 -10.48
CA SER A 40 -12.94 -3.52 -10.38
C SER A 40 -12.83 -4.22 -11.75
N LEU A 41 -13.41 -3.63 -12.79
CA LEU A 41 -13.33 -4.16 -14.15
C LEU A 41 -11.87 -4.20 -14.66
N LEU A 42 -11.10 -3.15 -14.45
CA LEU A 42 -9.68 -3.11 -14.83
C LEU A 42 -8.87 -4.20 -14.11
N TRP A 43 -9.11 -4.40 -12.80
CA TRP A 43 -8.47 -5.47 -12.04
C TRP A 43 -8.90 -6.86 -12.50
N LEU A 44 -10.17 -7.03 -12.89
CA LEU A 44 -10.68 -8.27 -13.46
C LEU A 44 -9.98 -8.59 -14.80
N ILE A 45 -9.90 -7.61 -15.70
CA ILE A 45 -9.17 -7.75 -16.96
C ILE A 45 -7.70 -8.13 -16.71
N LYS A 46 -7.05 -7.46 -15.75
CA LYS A 46 -5.68 -7.78 -15.36
C LYS A 46 -5.54 -9.22 -14.86
N SER A 47 -6.50 -9.73 -14.08
CA SER A 47 -6.47 -11.10 -13.58
C SER A 47 -6.56 -12.14 -14.69
N LEU A 48 -7.31 -11.85 -15.75
CA LEU A 48 -7.47 -12.75 -16.90
C LEU A 48 -6.22 -12.80 -17.80
N ILE A 49 -5.51 -11.66 -17.94
CA ILE A 49 -4.40 -11.50 -18.89
C ILE A 49 -3.05 -11.84 -18.23
N HIS A 50 -2.93 -11.77 -16.91
CA HIS A 50 -1.63 -11.87 -16.24
C HIS A 50 -1.05 -13.30 -16.32
N PRO A 51 0.25 -13.50 -16.70
CA PRO A 51 0.83 -14.82 -16.87
C PRO A 51 1.08 -15.58 -15.55
N HIS A 52 1.37 -14.87 -14.45
CA HIS A 52 1.70 -15.47 -13.16
C HIS A 52 0.47 -15.73 -12.29
N LYS A 53 0.29 -16.98 -11.82
CA LYS A 53 -0.86 -17.40 -10.99
C LYS A 53 -1.05 -16.54 -9.73
N GLY A 54 0.02 -16.21 -8.99
CA GLY A 54 -0.06 -15.39 -7.79
C GLY A 54 -0.61 -13.99 -8.06
N GLN A 55 -0.18 -13.35 -9.15
CA GLN A 55 -0.68 -12.03 -9.53
C GLN A 55 -2.11 -12.07 -10.09
N ARG A 56 -2.52 -13.18 -10.70
CA ARG A 56 -3.91 -13.41 -11.12
C ARG A 56 -4.83 -13.47 -9.91
N ILE A 57 -4.47 -14.25 -8.89
CA ILE A 57 -5.26 -14.38 -7.65
C ILE A 57 -5.34 -13.01 -6.95
N PHE A 58 -4.22 -12.30 -6.82
CA PHE A 58 -4.21 -10.96 -6.24
C PHE A 58 -5.10 -9.99 -7.03
N ALA A 59 -5.00 -9.97 -8.35
CA ALA A 59 -5.82 -9.10 -9.19
C ALA A 59 -7.32 -9.45 -9.09
N LEU A 60 -7.66 -10.74 -8.99
CA LEU A 60 -9.04 -11.18 -8.80
C LEU A 60 -9.58 -10.76 -7.43
N SER A 61 -8.80 -10.91 -6.37
CA SER A 61 -9.21 -10.49 -5.02
C SER A 61 -9.45 -8.97 -4.96
N MET A 62 -8.62 -8.17 -5.63
CA MET A 62 -8.81 -6.72 -5.74
C MET A 62 -10.07 -6.36 -6.55
N ALA A 63 -10.34 -7.09 -7.64
CA ALA A 63 -11.56 -6.89 -8.43
C ALA A 63 -12.83 -7.16 -7.60
N ILE A 64 -12.86 -8.27 -6.86
CA ILE A 64 -13.99 -8.61 -5.98
C ILE A 64 -14.16 -7.58 -4.88
N LEU A 65 -13.07 -7.17 -4.22
CA LEU A 65 -13.11 -6.19 -3.14
C LEU A 65 -13.68 -4.85 -3.62
N LEU A 66 -13.19 -4.33 -4.76
CA LEU A 66 -13.67 -3.06 -5.32
C LEU A 66 -15.12 -3.16 -5.82
N PHE A 67 -15.52 -4.31 -6.34
CA PHE A 67 -16.92 -4.56 -6.72
C PHE A 67 -17.84 -4.51 -5.49
N LEU A 68 -17.45 -5.15 -4.39
CA LEU A 68 -18.22 -5.13 -3.14
C LEU A 68 -18.30 -3.72 -2.55
N VAL A 69 -17.20 -2.94 -2.60
CA VAL A 69 -17.19 -1.53 -2.18
C VAL A 69 -18.19 -0.71 -3.01
N GLY A 70 -18.21 -0.89 -4.34
CA GLY A 70 -19.20 -0.23 -5.21
C GLY A 70 -20.63 -0.67 -4.93
N TRP A 71 -20.84 -1.98 -4.68
CA TRP A 71 -22.18 -2.56 -4.46
C TRP A 71 -22.86 -2.03 -3.18
N GLN A 72 -22.11 -1.89 -2.11
CA GLN A 72 -22.69 -1.51 -0.80
C GLN A 72 -23.12 -0.04 -0.71
N ARG A 73 -22.80 0.81 -1.71
CA ARG A 73 -23.16 2.23 -1.79
C ARG A 73 -22.90 3.05 -0.51
N SER A 74 -22.24 2.47 0.50
CA SER A 74 -21.92 3.17 1.72
C SER A 74 -20.51 3.74 1.61
N LEU A 75 -20.40 5.06 1.60
CA LEU A 75 -19.14 5.79 1.74
C LEU A 75 -18.39 5.34 3.01
N ASP A 76 -19.12 4.82 4.00
CA ASP A 76 -18.58 4.32 5.26
C ASP A 76 -17.53 3.22 5.08
N MET A 77 -17.70 2.31 4.10
CA MET A 77 -16.69 1.30 3.83
C MET A 77 -15.37 1.87 3.28
N MET A 78 -15.42 3.02 2.62
CA MET A 78 -14.21 3.67 2.12
C MET A 78 -13.31 4.15 3.27
N TYR A 79 -13.90 4.50 4.42
CA TYR A 79 -13.14 4.89 5.60
C TYR A 79 -12.30 3.74 6.15
N TRP A 80 -12.72 2.48 5.94
CA TRP A 80 -11.98 1.29 6.39
C TRP A 80 -10.86 0.85 5.46
N TYR A 81 -10.85 1.38 4.20
CA TYR A 81 -9.83 0.99 3.22
C TYR A 81 -8.37 1.22 3.69
N PRO A 82 -8.00 2.39 4.27
CA PRO A 82 -6.65 2.58 4.77
C PRO A 82 -6.30 1.62 5.91
N ILE A 83 -7.25 1.29 6.76
CA ILE A 83 -7.08 0.34 7.86
C ILE A 83 -6.81 -1.06 7.30
N LEU A 84 -7.60 -1.51 6.33
CA LEU A 84 -7.42 -2.81 5.69
C LEU A 84 -6.06 -2.92 5.01
N MET A 85 -5.66 -1.90 4.24
CA MET A 85 -4.38 -1.90 3.52
C MET A 85 -3.19 -1.90 4.48
N ASN A 86 -3.22 -1.06 5.52
CA ASN A 86 -2.19 -1.06 6.54
C ASN A 86 -2.18 -2.39 7.33
N GLY A 87 -3.34 -3.01 7.57
CA GLY A 87 -3.47 -4.32 8.20
C GLY A 87 -2.81 -5.43 7.37
N ILE A 88 -3.04 -5.46 6.07
CA ILE A 88 -2.38 -6.40 5.13
C ILE A 88 -0.86 -6.20 5.17
N MET A 89 -0.40 -4.95 5.11
CA MET A 89 1.04 -4.65 5.18
C MET A 89 1.64 -5.05 6.53
N LEU A 90 0.92 -4.81 7.63
CA LEU A 90 1.35 -5.23 8.96
C LEU A 90 1.47 -6.75 9.07
N VAL A 91 0.53 -7.51 8.51
CA VAL A 91 0.61 -8.98 8.47
C VAL A 91 1.79 -9.46 7.64
N LEU A 92 2.05 -8.85 6.47
CA LEU A 92 3.16 -9.21 5.60
C LEU A 92 4.52 -8.88 6.25
N PHE A 93 4.68 -7.67 6.74
CA PHE A 93 5.93 -7.23 7.39
C PHE A 93 6.12 -7.92 8.73
N GLY A 94 5.11 -7.89 9.59
CA GLY A 94 5.15 -8.49 10.92
C GLY A 94 5.29 -10.01 10.86
N GLY A 95 4.55 -10.68 9.97
CA GLY A 95 4.67 -12.11 9.74
C GLY A 95 6.08 -12.51 9.27
N SER A 96 6.76 -11.66 8.49
CA SER A 96 8.13 -11.92 8.07
C SER A 96 9.15 -11.88 9.21
N LEU A 97 8.85 -11.17 10.31
CA LEU A 97 9.73 -11.11 11.50
C LEU A 97 9.79 -12.45 12.26
N PHE A 98 8.78 -13.30 12.09
CA PHE A 98 8.76 -14.65 12.66
C PHE A 98 9.41 -15.72 11.75
N GLN A 99 9.87 -15.29 10.56
CA GLN A 99 10.56 -16.14 9.61
C GLN A 99 12.08 -15.95 9.72
N SER A 100 12.85 -16.82 9.07
CA SER A 100 14.31 -16.75 9.04
C SER A 100 14.85 -15.44 8.41
N GLN A 101 14.09 -14.86 7.47
CA GLN A 101 14.44 -13.64 6.77
C GLN A 101 13.28 -12.65 6.82
N SER A 102 13.55 -11.42 7.29
CA SER A 102 12.56 -10.34 7.27
C SER A 102 12.24 -9.87 5.84
N LEU A 103 11.09 -9.24 5.64
CA LEU A 103 10.66 -8.82 4.30
C LEU A 103 11.66 -7.85 3.67
N VAL A 104 12.16 -6.87 4.45
CA VAL A 104 13.16 -5.91 3.98
C VAL A 104 14.49 -6.61 3.67
N GLU A 105 14.86 -7.64 4.42
CA GLU A 105 16.05 -8.46 4.12
C GLU A 105 15.92 -9.18 2.78
N ARG A 106 14.77 -9.79 2.49
CA ARG A 106 14.52 -10.45 1.21
C ARG A 106 14.65 -9.47 0.03
N LEU A 107 14.09 -8.26 0.18
CA LEU A 107 14.22 -7.20 -0.83
C LEU A 107 15.69 -6.74 -0.99
N ALA A 108 16.43 -6.60 0.11
CA ALA A 108 17.83 -6.23 0.07
C ALA A 108 18.70 -7.30 -0.62
N ARG A 109 18.42 -8.59 -0.40
CA ARG A 109 19.13 -9.71 -1.03
C ARG A 109 18.93 -9.80 -2.54
N LEU A 110 17.84 -9.22 -3.08
CA LEU A 110 17.66 -9.11 -4.54
C LEU A 110 18.72 -8.21 -5.19
N GLN A 111 19.25 -7.22 -4.45
CA GLN A 111 20.30 -6.31 -4.92
C GLN A 111 21.70 -6.76 -4.48
N THR A 112 21.80 -7.35 -3.29
CA THR A 112 23.07 -7.77 -2.67
C THR A 112 22.86 -9.14 -2.03
N PRO A 113 23.15 -10.25 -2.75
CA PRO A 113 22.86 -11.61 -2.27
C PRO A 113 23.54 -11.95 -0.95
N ASN A 114 24.79 -11.48 -0.76
CA ASN A 114 25.61 -11.75 0.43
C ASN A 114 25.56 -10.55 1.40
N LEU A 115 24.55 -10.55 2.28
CA LEU A 115 24.45 -9.57 3.35
C LEU A 115 25.24 -10.05 4.57
N ASN A 116 26.01 -9.14 5.16
CA ASN A 116 26.67 -9.41 6.45
C ASN A 116 25.69 -9.36 7.62
N THR A 117 26.12 -9.80 8.79
CA THR A 117 25.30 -9.86 10.01
C THR A 117 24.75 -8.50 10.42
N GLN A 118 25.51 -7.42 10.24
CA GLN A 118 25.05 -6.06 10.59
C GLN A 118 23.93 -5.59 9.65
N ALA A 119 24.04 -5.85 8.34
CA ALA A 119 23.00 -5.52 7.37
C ALA A 119 21.73 -6.33 7.61
N ILE A 120 21.84 -7.60 8.03
CA ILE A 120 20.69 -8.44 8.41
C ILE A 120 19.97 -7.84 9.62
N GLN A 121 20.70 -7.46 10.67
CA GLN A 121 20.10 -6.83 11.85
C GLN A 121 19.45 -5.48 11.50
N TYR A 122 20.08 -4.71 10.64
CA TYR A 122 19.56 -3.42 10.17
C TYR A 122 18.22 -3.62 9.41
N THR A 123 18.18 -4.51 8.42
CA THR A 123 16.95 -4.78 7.65
C THR A 123 15.81 -5.28 8.52
N ARG A 124 16.11 -6.05 9.57
CA ARG A 124 15.13 -6.49 10.57
C ARG A 124 14.58 -5.31 11.37
N ARG A 125 15.44 -4.37 11.82
CA ARG A 125 15.00 -3.14 12.50
C ARG A 125 14.14 -2.27 11.58
N VAL A 126 14.51 -2.10 10.33
CA VAL A 126 13.70 -1.38 9.33
C VAL A 126 12.31 -2.03 9.19
N THR A 127 12.23 -3.36 9.13
CA THR A 127 10.95 -4.08 9.09
C THR A 127 10.09 -3.77 10.34
N GLN A 128 10.71 -3.71 11.53
CA GLN A 128 10.00 -3.35 12.78
C GLN A 128 9.49 -1.90 12.77
N VAL A 129 10.28 -0.94 12.26
CA VAL A 129 9.85 0.46 12.11
C VAL A 129 8.62 0.55 11.21
N TRP A 130 8.62 -0.15 10.08
CA TRP A 130 7.45 -0.19 9.18
C TRP A 130 6.22 -0.81 9.87
N CYS A 131 6.38 -1.88 10.65
CA CYS A 131 5.28 -2.41 11.45
C CYS A 131 4.71 -1.35 12.42
N GLY A 132 5.58 -0.56 13.06
CA GLY A 132 5.16 0.55 13.91
C GLY A 132 4.37 1.62 13.15
N VAL A 133 4.80 1.97 11.94
CA VAL A 133 4.07 2.92 11.07
C VAL A 133 2.69 2.38 10.69
N PHE A 134 2.59 1.11 10.30
CA PHE A 134 1.29 0.51 9.96
C PHE A 134 0.36 0.44 11.17
N CYS A 135 0.88 0.08 12.36
CA CYS A 135 0.11 0.11 13.61
C CYS A 135 -0.41 1.53 13.92
N LEU A 136 0.44 2.55 13.78
CA LEU A 136 0.06 3.94 14.00
C LEU A 136 -1.04 4.38 13.03
N ASN A 137 -0.91 4.07 11.75
CA ASN A 137 -1.91 4.38 10.73
C ASN A 137 -3.25 3.70 11.01
N ILE A 138 -3.25 2.43 11.41
CA ILE A 138 -4.46 1.69 11.78
C ILE A 138 -5.11 2.35 13.00
N LEU A 139 -4.32 2.62 14.04
CA LEU A 139 -4.82 3.19 15.30
C LEU A 139 -5.48 4.56 15.06
N LEU A 140 -4.75 5.49 14.41
CA LEU A 140 -5.26 6.84 14.20
C LEU A 140 -6.47 6.85 13.26
N SER A 141 -6.43 6.08 12.16
CA SER A 141 -7.58 5.98 11.25
C SER A 141 -8.81 5.42 11.96
N THR A 142 -8.63 4.40 12.81
CA THR A 142 -9.73 3.82 13.60
C THR A 142 -10.29 4.81 14.62
N LEU A 143 -9.42 5.56 15.32
CA LEU A 143 -9.84 6.58 16.27
C LEU A 143 -10.65 7.70 15.60
N PHE A 144 -10.19 8.22 14.46
CA PHE A 144 -10.92 9.26 13.73
C PHE A 144 -12.30 8.79 13.26
N ILE A 145 -12.43 7.54 12.82
CA ILE A 145 -13.73 6.95 12.45
C ILE A 145 -14.61 6.78 13.71
N ALA A 146 -14.06 6.22 14.79
CA ALA A 146 -14.82 5.95 16.02
C ALA A 146 -15.37 7.22 16.68
N PHE A 147 -14.62 8.34 16.59
CA PHE A 147 -15.06 9.65 17.09
C PHE A 147 -15.79 10.50 16.06
N ASN A 148 -16.11 9.95 14.87
CA ASN A 148 -16.78 10.64 13.77
C ASN A 148 -16.05 11.92 13.30
N LEU A 149 -14.71 11.92 13.40
CA LEU A 149 -13.82 13.02 12.99
C LEU A 149 -13.36 12.84 11.54
N LEU A 150 -14.31 12.80 10.61
CA LEU A 150 -14.06 12.41 9.20
C LEU A 150 -13.19 13.40 8.44
N GLU A 151 -13.23 14.69 8.77
CA GLU A 151 -12.34 15.71 8.18
C GLU A 151 -10.87 15.46 8.57
N TYR A 152 -10.62 15.19 9.85
CA TYR A 152 -9.27 14.85 10.33
C TYR A 152 -8.80 13.52 9.76
N TRP A 153 -9.71 12.55 9.63
CA TRP A 153 -9.42 11.29 8.97
C TRP A 153 -8.94 11.52 7.52
N ALA A 154 -9.64 12.37 6.75
CA ALA A 154 -9.31 12.65 5.36
C ALA A 154 -7.93 13.35 5.24
N ILE A 155 -7.66 14.34 6.07
CA ILE A 155 -6.36 15.03 6.10
C ILE A 155 -5.24 14.06 6.49
N TYR A 156 -5.48 13.24 7.50
CA TYR A 156 -4.50 12.27 7.99
C TYR A 156 -4.19 11.21 6.92
N THR A 157 -5.20 10.54 6.41
CA THR A 157 -5.01 9.43 5.43
C THR A 157 -4.62 9.93 4.05
N GLY A 158 -5.05 11.12 3.65
CA GLY A 158 -4.76 11.72 2.34
C GLY A 158 -3.41 12.43 2.26
N VAL A 159 -2.90 12.96 3.37
CA VAL A 159 -1.68 13.80 3.37
C VAL A 159 -0.68 13.36 4.43
N ILE A 160 -1.07 13.39 5.71
CA ILE A 160 -0.13 13.23 6.83
C ILE A 160 0.54 11.85 6.82
N SER A 161 -0.23 10.79 6.59
CA SER A 161 0.30 9.43 6.54
C SER A 161 1.34 9.24 5.43
N TYR A 162 1.14 9.87 4.26
CA TYR A 162 2.12 9.84 3.17
C TYR A 162 3.39 10.61 3.50
N ILE A 163 3.26 11.76 4.19
CA ILE A 163 4.44 12.52 4.68
C ILE A 163 5.23 11.67 5.67
N ILE A 164 4.57 11.01 6.63
CA ILE A 164 5.23 10.12 7.60
C ILE A 164 5.96 8.99 6.88
N MET A 165 5.29 8.29 5.96
CA MET A 165 5.91 7.22 5.18
C MET A 165 7.09 7.72 4.34
N GLY A 166 6.96 8.89 3.71
CA GLY A 166 8.03 9.52 2.94
C GLY A 166 9.24 9.89 3.79
N LEU A 167 9.02 10.42 5.00
CA LEU A 167 10.08 10.71 5.96
C LEU A 167 10.79 9.42 6.41
N VAL A 168 10.05 8.37 6.76
CA VAL A 168 10.63 7.07 7.14
C VAL A 168 11.47 6.50 6.00
N MET A 169 10.96 6.52 4.75
CA MET A 169 11.73 6.09 3.59
C MET A 169 13.00 6.92 3.36
N SER A 170 12.90 8.23 3.52
CA SER A 170 14.03 9.15 3.32
C SER A 170 15.11 8.93 4.37
N ILE A 171 14.73 8.79 5.63
CA ILE A 171 15.64 8.49 6.75
C ILE A 171 16.30 7.11 6.53
N GLU A 172 15.51 6.10 6.17
CA GLU A 172 16.02 4.75 5.85
C GLU A 172 17.06 4.82 4.73
N TRP A 173 16.76 5.52 3.65
CA TRP A 173 17.68 5.67 2.52
C TRP A 173 19.01 6.34 2.93
N LEU A 174 18.95 7.41 3.75
CA LEU A 174 20.16 8.09 4.26
C LEU A 174 21.01 7.18 5.15
N ILE A 175 20.38 6.45 6.08
CA ILE A 175 21.07 5.52 6.96
C ILE A 175 21.68 4.37 6.13
N ARG A 176 20.95 3.84 5.17
CA ARG A 176 21.43 2.78 4.28
C ARG A 176 22.67 3.20 3.49
N GLN A 177 22.73 4.45 3.03
CA GLN A 177 23.92 4.98 2.36
C GLN A 177 25.13 5.03 3.28
N ARG A 178 24.94 5.44 4.55
CA ARG A 178 26.02 5.46 5.55
C ARG A 178 26.52 4.05 5.86
N VAL A 179 25.62 3.10 6.06
CA VAL A 179 25.95 1.69 6.31
C VAL A 179 26.72 1.08 5.15
N LYS A 180 26.36 1.40 3.90
CA LYS A 180 27.11 0.94 2.72
C LYS A 180 28.51 1.54 2.64
N ARG A 181 28.68 2.84 2.91
CA ARG A 181 29.97 3.52 2.85
C ARG A 181 30.97 2.95 3.85
N ASN A 182 30.55 2.67 5.09
CA ASN A 182 31.41 2.06 6.13
C ASN A 182 31.76 0.59 5.84
N HIS A 183 31.30 0.04 4.73
CA HIS A 183 31.57 -1.35 4.32
C HIS A 183 32.66 -1.45 3.26
N TYR A 184 33.00 -0.34 2.62
CA TYR A 184 34.06 -0.26 1.59
C TYR A 184 35.35 0.39 2.11
N GLU A 185 35.36 0.79 3.37
CA GLU A 185 36.59 1.15 4.15
C GLU A 185 36.99 -0.03 5.07
#